data_b7ad39ab559122c2b8bf96c1d72fa610
#
_entry.id   b7ad39ab559122c2b8bf96c1d72fa610
#
_cell.length_a   1.000
_cell.length_b   1.000
_cell.length_c   1.000
_cell.angle_alpha   90.00
_cell.angle_beta   90.00
_cell.angle_gamma   90.00
#
_symmetry.space_group_name_H-M   'P 1'
#
loop_
_entity.id
_entity.type
_entity.pdbx_description
1 polymer ?
#
loop_
_entity_poly.entity_id
_entity_poly.type
_entity_poly.pdbx_seq_one_letter_code
_entity_poly.pdbx_strand_id
1 'polypeptide(L)'
;MINKQPSLLSLVVIVLAIACGTFARTSHAAPPNILYIVADDLGWKDVGYHGSDIKTPNIDKLASGGARLEQFYAQPMCTPTRACLMTGRYPFRYGLQTAVIPSSHLYGLNTDELLLPQALKDAGYSTSIVGKWHLGHADKKYWPKQRGFDYQYGPLIGEIDYFTHQQHGVTDWFRNNEVVNEEGYSTTLLGNDAVRLINEQTDEQTSKKPFYMYLAFNAPHTPYQAPPEYLDQYKNIADPSRRAYAASITAMDDQIGRVVAALDAKGLRNNTLIIFQSDNGGTRDAMFAGEIDSSKVVIPCDNGPYRNGKASVYEGGTRVVSLANWPGHIKPGTTIDEMIHVVDMYPTLASLAGASTEKCKPLDGVNQWPTISEGKPSARTEVVYNIEPFRAGIRQGDWKLIWRVMLPAAVELYNIKTDPSEKENVAAQHPEIVAKLQQRANELAATMAKPMILLTEFDAMRKRLALPPALPGEELELATEP
;
A
#
# COMPACT_ATOMS: atom_id res chain seq x y z
N MET A 1 92.86 -2.70 -51.49
CA MET A 1 92.64 -2.52 -50.05
C MET A 1 91.40 -1.68 -49.86
N ILE A 2 90.25 -2.23 -49.91
CA ILE A 2 88.99 -1.50 -49.76
C ILE A 2 88.09 -2.32 -48.83
N ASN A 3 87.90 -1.82 -47.67
CA ASN A 3 87.07 -2.37 -46.61
C ASN A 3 85.62 -2.11 -46.89
N LYS A 4 84.77 -3.16 -46.96
CA LYS A 4 83.33 -3.05 -47.05
C LYS A 4 82.77 -3.55 -45.76
N GLN A 5 82.16 -2.69 -44.99
CA GLN A 5 81.28 -3.01 -43.88
C GLN A 5 79.89 -3.48 -44.36
N PRO A 6 79.30 -4.46 -43.70
CA PRO A 6 77.89 -4.81 -43.97
C PRO A 6 76.93 -3.94 -43.16
N SER A 7 75.87 -3.46 -43.84
CA SER A 7 74.76 -2.73 -43.28
C SER A 7 73.86 -3.64 -42.40
N LEU A 8 73.63 -3.20 -41.17
CA LEU A 8 72.63 -3.80 -40.30
C LEU A 8 71.22 -3.37 -40.72
N LEU A 9 70.46 -4.31 -41.20
CA LEU A 9 69.00 -4.16 -41.36
C LEU A 9 68.35 -4.36 -39.98
N SER A 10 67.91 -3.29 -39.37
CA SER A 10 67.15 -3.36 -38.11
C SER A 10 65.73 -3.88 -38.39
N LEU A 11 65.44 -5.07 -37.99
CA LEU A 11 64.12 -5.65 -37.99
C LEU A 11 63.30 -5.07 -36.84
N VAL A 12 62.40 -4.07 -37.10
CA VAL A 12 61.43 -3.58 -36.14
C VAL A 12 60.26 -4.52 -36.08
N VAL A 13 60.24 -5.39 -35.11
CA VAL A 13 59.05 -6.20 -34.79
C VAL A 13 58.07 -5.34 -34.00
N ILE A 14 57.03 -4.88 -34.68
CA ILE A 14 55.90 -4.22 -34.02
C ILE A 14 55.04 -5.32 -33.38
N VAL A 15 55.14 -5.50 -32.08
CA VAL A 15 54.25 -6.32 -31.28
C VAL A 15 52.95 -5.52 -31.08
N LEU A 16 51.94 -5.73 -31.89
CA LEU A 16 50.58 -5.27 -31.62
C LEU A 16 50.06 -6.08 -30.43
N ALA A 17 50.17 -5.53 -29.22
CA ALA A 17 49.40 -6.02 -28.09
C ALA A 17 47.91 -5.69 -28.32
N ILE A 18 47.14 -6.62 -28.80
CA ILE A 18 45.68 -6.56 -28.76
C ILE A 18 45.28 -6.68 -27.30
N ALA A 19 45.14 -5.53 -26.63
CA ALA A 19 44.45 -5.45 -25.36
C ALA A 19 43.00 -5.82 -25.58
N CYS A 20 42.65 -7.10 -25.50
CA CYS A 20 41.28 -7.53 -25.31
C CYS A 20 40.82 -7.05 -23.95
N GLY A 21 40.39 -5.80 -23.91
CA GLY A 21 39.64 -5.25 -22.78
C GLY A 21 38.38 -6.08 -22.63
N THR A 22 38.44 -7.08 -21.78
CA THR A 22 37.23 -7.69 -21.22
C THR A 22 36.54 -6.57 -20.46
N PHE A 23 35.66 -5.82 -21.13
CA PHE A 23 34.62 -5.10 -20.42
C PHE A 23 33.91 -6.16 -19.59
N ALA A 24 34.26 -6.28 -18.32
CA ALA A 24 33.43 -6.93 -17.35
C ALA A 24 32.08 -6.20 -17.44
N ARG A 25 31.13 -6.75 -18.20
CA ARG A 25 29.75 -6.40 -18.06
C ARG A 25 29.48 -6.65 -16.60
N THR A 26 29.38 -5.59 -15.80
CA THR A 26 28.73 -5.66 -14.50
C THR A 26 27.39 -6.29 -14.78
N SER A 27 27.28 -7.57 -14.48
CA SER A 27 26.01 -8.29 -14.52
C SER A 27 25.12 -7.53 -13.52
N HIS A 28 24.40 -6.54 -13.98
CA HIS A 28 23.28 -6.05 -13.19
C HIS A 28 22.37 -7.26 -12.97
N ALA A 29 22.24 -7.66 -11.72
CA ALA A 29 21.27 -8.69 -11.36
C ALA A 29 19.94 -8.32 -12.04
N ALA A 30 19.27 -9.32 -12.61
CA ALA A 30 17.98 -9.07 -13.24
C ALA A 30 17.05 -8.36 -12.24
N PRO A 31 16.31 -7.33 -12.67
CA PRO A 31 15.40 -6.64 -11.76
C PRO A 31 14.42 -7.64 -11.16
N PRO A 32 14.08 -7.48 -9.85
CA PRO A 32 13.24 -8.46 -9.16
C PRO A 32 11.80 -8.42 -9.64
N ASN A 33 11.12 -9.54 -9.56
CA ASN A 33 9.67 -9.54 -9.54
C ASN A 33 9.20 -8.92 -8.23
N ILE A 34 8.06 -8.26 -8.26
CA ILE A 34 7.47 -7.60 -7.10
C ILE A 34 6.05 -8.11 -6.91
N LEU A 35 5.82 -8.81 -5.79
CA LEU A 35 4.49 -9.20 -5.34
C LEU A 35 4.13 -8.32 -4.12
N TYR A 36 3.21 -7.39 -4.32
CA TYR A 36 2.75 -6.49 -3.28
C TYR A 36 1.35 -6.90 -2.83
N ILE A 37 1.25 -7.43 -1.60
CA ILE A 37 0.01 -7.99 -1.04
C ILE A 37 -0.56 -7.00 -0.03
N VAL A 38 -1.85 -6.69 -0.16
CA VAL A 38 -2.57 -5.81 0.77
C VAL A 38 -3.80 -6.52 1.32
N ALA A 39 -3.90 -6.54 2.64
CA ALA A 39 -5.11 -6.88 3.36
C ALA A 39 -5.92 -5.62 3.64
N ASP A 40 -7.23 -5.72 3.76
CA ASP A 40 -8.18 -4.63 3.95
C ASP A 40 -8.78 -4.68 5.36
N ASP A 41 -8.47 -3.67 6.19
CA ASP A 41 -8.93 -3.59 7.59
C ASP A 41 -8.36 -4.68 8.54
N LEU A 42 -7.17 -5.20 8.29
CA LEU A 42 -6.54 -6.19 9.16
C LEU A 42 -5.99 -5.53 10.44
N GLY A 43 -6.44 -5.99 11.60
CA GLY A 43 -5.93 -5.56 12.90
C GLY A 43 -4.46 -5.92 13.10
N TRP A 44 -3.69 -5.03 13.76
CA TRP A 44 -2.24 -5.25 13.95
C TRP A 44 -1.92 -6.55 14.68
N LYS A 45 -2.77 -6.92 15.65
CA LYS A 45 -2.59 -8.16 16.43
C LYS A 45 -3.27 -9.38 15.80
N ASP A 46 -3.95 -9.24 14.67
CA ASP A 46 -4.73 -10.33 14.07
C ASP A 46 -3.91 -11.25 13.14
N VAL A 47 -2.60 -11.35 13.39
CA VAL A 47 -1.68 -12.30 12.74
C VAL A 47 -0.91 -13.11 13.78
N GLY A 48 -0.56 -14.37 13.46
CA GLY A 48 0.05 -15.30 14.41
C GLY A 48 1.36 -14.81 14.99
N TYR A 49 2.22 -14.18 14.20
CA TYR A 49 3.50 -13.66 14.69
C TYR A 49 3.38 -12.45 15.66
N HIS A 50 2.19 -11.86 15.80
CA HIS A 50 1.85 -10.90 16.86
C HIS A 50 1.06 -11.52 18.01
N GLY A 51 0.93 -12.85 18.03
CA GLY A 51 0.28 -13.60 19.11
C GLY A 51 -1.23 -13.69 19.02
N SER A 52 -1.79 -13.63 17.80
CA SER A 52 -3.21 -13.86 17.56
C SER A 52 -3.64 -15.29 17.82
N ASP A 53 -4.92 -15.48 18.12
CA ASP A 53 -5.62 -16.77 18.07
C ASP A 53 -6.03 -17.16 16.63
N ILE A 54 -5.89 -16.23 15.67
CA ILE A 54 -6.17 -16.45 14.24
C ILE A 54 -4.99 -17.18 13.60
N LYS A 55 -5.29 -18.17 12.78
CA LYS A 55 -4.29 -18.98 12.10
C LYS A 55 -3.80 -18.29 10.82
N THR A 56 -2.54 -17.88 10.81
CA THR A 56 -1.89 -17.25 9.65
C THR A 56 -0.53 -17.88 9.34
N PRO A 57 -0.44 -19.22 9.19
CA PRO A 57 0.85 -19.91 9.09
C PRO A 57 1.69 -19.49 7.87
N ASN A 58 1.07 -19.08 6.76
CA ASN A 58 1.77 -18.64 5.55
C ASN A 58 2.32 -17.22 5.71
N ILE A 59 1.55 -16.30 6.27
CA ILE A 59 2.01 -14.94 6.63
C ILE A 59 3.12 -15.04 7.67
N ASP A 60 2.97 -15.88 8.70
CA ASP A 60 3.99 -16.11 9.73
C ASP A 60 5.28 -16.69 9.16
N LYS A 61 5.18 -17.60 8.17
CA LYS A 61 6.34 -18.14 7.44
C LYS A 61 7.03 -17.06 6.62
N LEU A 62 6.30 -16.17 5.97
CA LEU A 62 6.88 -15.02 5.26
C LEU A 62 7.58 -14.08 6.25
N ALA A 63 6.98 -13.78 7.40
CA ALA A 63 7.56 -12.94 8.43
C ALA A 63 8.85 -13.54 8.99
N SER A 64 8.84 -14.84 9.35
CA SER A 64 10.02 -15.53 9.88
C SER A 64 11.13 -15.74 8.84
N GLY A 65 10.77 -15.88 7.56
CA GLY A 65 11.71 -15.99 6.44
C GLY A 65 12.19 -14.65 5.88
N GLY A 66 11.80 -13.53 6.46
CA GLY A 66 12.11 -12.19 6.00
C GLY A 66 12.28 -11.20 7.15
N ALA A 67 11.77 -9.98 6.97
CA ALA A 67 11.77 -8.91 7.95
C ALA A 67 10.35 -8.50 8.34
N ARG A 68 10.07 -8.39 9.63
CA ARG A 68 8.89 -7.74 10.18
C ARG A 68 9.14 -6.26 10.26
N LEU A 69 8.21 -5.44 9.78
CA LEU A 69 8.31 -3.98 9.77
C LEU A 69 7.42 -3.42 10.88
N GLU A 70 7.95 -3.38 12.11
CA GLU A 70 7.16 -3.13 13.33
C GLU A 70 6.68 -1.69 13.47
N GLN A 71 7.31 -0.73 12.78
CA GLN A 71 6.86 0.65 12.71
C GLN A 71 6.50 1.04 11.26
N PHE A 72 5.70 0.21 10.61
CA PHE A 72 5.16 0.52 9.29
C PHE A 72 3.83 1.28 9.43
N TYR A 73 3.78 2.46 8.81
CA TYR A 73 2.63 3.35 8.90
C TYR A 73 1.89 3.46 7.58
N ALA A 74 0.57 3.51 7.69
CA ALA A 74 -0.35 3.77 6.59
C ALA A 74 -1.18 5.01 6.89
N GLN A 75 -2.04 5.40 5.97
CA GLN A 75 -3.08 6.39 6.24
C GLN A 75 -4.24 5.75 6.99
N PRO A 76 -5.10 6.53 7.67
CA PRO A 76 -6.14 5.95 8.52
C PRO A 76 -7.29 5.25 7.77
N MET A 77 -7.29 5.26 6.43
CA MET A 77 -8.37 4.67 5.61
C MET A 77 -7.85 4.14 4.27
N CYS A 78 -8.66 3.26 3.64
CA CYS A 78 -8.35 2.53 2.41
C CYS A 78 -7.91 3.44 1.24
N THR A 79 -8.78 4.32 0.73
CA THR A 79 -8.46 5.21 -0.41
C THR A 79 -7.20 6.04 -0.15
N PRO A 80 -7.06 6.76 0.98
CA PRO A 80 -5.86 7.52 1.30
C PRO A 80 -4.58 6.68 1.25
N THR A 81 -4.59 5.48 1.85
CA THR A 81 -3.42 4.59 1.85
C THR A 81 -3.07 4.07 0.46
N ARG A 82 -4.08 3.60 -0.28
CA ARG A 82 -3.87 3.06 -1.63
C ARG A 82 -3.37 4.15 -2.58
N ALA A 83 -3.86 5.38 -2.44
CA ALA A 83 -3.37 6.53 -3.17
C ALA A 83 -1.91 6.86 -2.80
N CYS A 84 -1.53 6.82 -1.52
CA CYS A 84 -0.14 6.98 -1.07
C CYS A 84 0.81 5.96 -1.71
N LEU A 85 0.42 4.67 -1.69
CA LEU A 85 1.21 3.59 -2.30
C LEU A 85 1.42 3.83 -3.80
N MET A 86 0.36 4.22 -4.49
CA MET A 86 0.39 4.40 -5.94
C MET A 86 1.11 5.66 -6.40
N THR A 87 1.15 6.72 -5.57
CA THR A 87 1.73 8.03 -5.96
C THR A 87 3.07 8.35 -5.30
N GLY A 88 3.40 7.70 -4.17
CA GLY A 88 4.53 8.09 -3.32
C GLY A 88 4.34 9.45 -2.64
N ARG A 89 3.10 9.95 -2.56
CA ARG A 89 2.74 11.27 -2.04
C ARG A 89 1.62 11.17 -1.03
N TYR A 90 1.58 12.11 -0.08
CA TYR A 90 0.49 12.14 0.89
C TYR A 90 -0.85 12.57 0.27
N PRO A 91 -2.00 12.04 0.75
CA PRO A 91 -3.31 12.26 0.13
C PRO A 91 -3.75 13.72 0.13
N PHE A 92 -3.28 14.53 1.09
CA PHE A 92 -3.59 15.95 1.13
C PHE A 92 -2.98 16.75 -0.03
N ARG A 93 -2.00 16.20 -0.76
CA ARG A 93 -1.44 16.82 -1.97
C ARG A 93 -2.42 16.88 -3.13
N TYR A 94 -3.43 16.00 -3.13
CA TYR A 94 -4.37 15.85 -4.25
C TYR A 94 -5.83 15.67 -3.82
N GLY A 95 -6.17 15.98 -2.56
CA GLY A 95 -7.55 16.09 -2.09
C GLY A 95 -8.22 14.80 -1.62
N LEU A 96 -7.47 13.70 -1.41
CA LEU A 96 -8.01 12.41 -0.93
C LEU A 96 -7.73 12.12 0.54
N GLN A 97 -7.52 13.13 1.37
CA GLN A 97 -7.11 12.98 2.77
C GLN A 97 -8.27 12.75 3.76
N THR A 98 -9.49 13.19 3.44
CA THR A 98 -10.57 13.26 4.45
C THR A 98 -11.41 12.00 4.52
N ALA A 99 -11.61 11.31 3.41
CA ALA A 99 -12.46 10.12 3.34
C ALA A 99 -12.03 9.18 2.22
N VAL A 100 -12.62 7.99 2.19
CA VAL A 100 -12.61 7.09 1.04
C VAL A 100 -13.42 7.70 -0.12
N ILE A 101 -13.26 7.18 -1.33
CA ILE A 101 -14.13 7.52 -2.47
C ILE A 101 -15.40 6.68 -2.36
N PRO A 102 -16.56 7.26 -2.01
CA PRO A 102 -17.80 6.52 -1.90
C PRO A 102 -18.29 6.03 -3.28
N SER A 103 -19.04 4.92 -3.30
CA SER A 103 -19.62 4.38 -4.54
C SER A 103 -20.58 5.34 -5.25
N SER A 104 -21.15 6.31 -4.51
CA SER A 104 -22.05 7.35 -5.04
C SER A 104 -21.33 8.53 -5.68
N HIS A 105 -19.98 8.61 -5.60
CA HIS A 105 -19.22 9.78 -6.04
C HIS A 105 -18.52 9.53 -7.37
N LEU A 106 -18.37 10.60 -8.16
CA LEU A 106 -17.87 10.52 -9.54
C LEU A 106 -16.38 10.83 -9.68
N TYR A 107 -15.72 11.34 -8.63
CA TYR A 107 -14.29 11.66 -8.67
C TYR A 107 -13.42 10.41 -8.45
N GLY A 108 -12.15 10.54 -8.78
CA GLY A 108 -11.11 9.54 -8.54
C GLY A 108 -9.77 10.19 -8.31
N LEU A 109 -8.72 9.39 -8.12
CA LEU A 109 -7.35 9.87 -8.01
C LEU A 109 -6.95 10.64 -9.28
N ASN A 110 -6.47 11.87 -9.11
CA ASN A 110 -6.10 12.76 -10.20
C ASN A 110 -5.25 12.06 -11.26
N THR A 111 -5.63 12.26 -12.52
CA THR A 111 -4.99 11.58 -13.67
C THR A 111 -3.61 12.16 -14.01
N ASP A 112 -3.26 13.32 -13.50
CA ASP A 112 -1.95 13.95 -13.61
C ASP A 112 -0.91 13.45 -12.57
N GLU A 113 -1.33 12.58 -11.65
CA GLU A 113 -0.40 11.82 -10.79
C GLU A 113 0.17 10.63 -11.56
N LEU A 114 1.49 10.52 -11.65
CA LEU A 114 2.16 9.34 -12.22
C LEU A 114 2.17 8.22 -11.18
N LEU A 115 1.50 7.11 -11.48
CA LEU A 115 1.37 6.00 -10.56
C LEU A 115 2.54 5.01 -10.65
N LEU A 116 2.82 4.32 -9.56
CA LEU A 116 3.86 3.29 -9.48
C LEU A 116 3.80 2.27 -10.63
N PRO A 117 2.63 1.67 -10.98
CA PRO A 117 2.58 0.74 -12.12
C PRO A 117 2.94 1.39 -13.46
N GLN A 118 2.69 2.70 -13.65
CA GLN A 118 3.12 3.41 -14.86
C GLN A 118 4.64 3.53 -14.91
N ALA A 119 5.28 3.92 -13.81
CA ALA A 119 6.74 4.02 -13.73
C ALA A 119 7.42 2.63 -13.90
N LEU A 120 6.86 1.60 -13.29
CA LEU A 120 7.37 0.23 -13.43
C LEU A 120 7.19 -0.31 -14.86
N LYS A 121 6.07 0.00 -15.51
CA LYS A 121 5.83 -0.34 -16.91
C LYS A 121 6.83 0.33 -17.85
N ASP A 122 7.15 1.61 -17.62
CA ASP A 122 8.19 2.35 -18.35
C ASP A 122 9.58 1.70 -18.15
N ALA A 123 9.82 1.06 -16.99
CA ALA A 123 11.02 0.28 -16.70
C ALA A 123 10.99 -1.17 -17.24
N GLY A 124 9.96 -1.54 -17.99
CA GLY A 124 9.87 -2.84 -18.67
C GLY A 124 9.13 -3.93 -17.90
N TYR A 125 8.50 -3.62 -16.78
CA TYR A 125 7.68 -4.58 -16.05
C TYR A 125 6.37 -4.89 -16.76
N SER A 126 5.88 -6.12 -16.61
CA SER A 126 4.47 -6.44 -16.77
C SER A 126 3.74 -6.12 -15.47
N THR A 127 2.56 -5.49 -15.55
CA THR A 127 1.87 -4.95 -14.38
C THR A 127 0.47 -5.50 -14.26
N SER A 128 0.12 -6.01 -13.08
CA SER A 128 -1.20 -6.56 -12.82
C SER A 128 -1.75 -6.10 -11.47
N ILE A 129 -3.07 -5.87 -11.43
CA ILE A 129 -3.84 -5.75 -10.20
C ILE A 129 -4.82 -6.90 -10.12
N VAL A 130 -4.79 -7.60 -8.99
CA VAL A 130 -5.75 -8.65 -8.63
C VAL A 130 -6.36 -8.24 -7.29
N GLY A 131 -7.62 -7.82 -7.32
CA GLY A 131 -8.35 -7.37 -6.15
C GLY A 131 -8.76 -5.90 -6.16
N LYS A 132 -8.99 -5.36 -4.97
CA LYS A 132 -9.58 -4.04 -4.70
C LYS A 132 -8.74 -2.88 -5.22
N TRP A 133 -9.38 -1.99 -6.01
CA TRP A 133 -8.77 -0.74 -6.50
C TRP A 133 -9.00 0.45 -5.58
N HIS A 134 -10.23 0.89 -5.44
CA HIS A 134 -10.73 1.97 -4.58
C HIS A 134 -10.09 3.36 -4.81
N LEU A 135 -9.67 3.66 -6.05
CA LEU A 135 -9.10 4.97 -6.43
C LEU A 135 -9.87 5.68 -7.56
N GLY A 136 -11.15 5.31 -7.73
CA GLY A 136 -12.07 5.86 -8.72
C GLY A 136 -12.68 4.78 -9.60
N HIS A 137 -14.02 4.83 -9.74
CA HIS A 137 -14.82 3.78 -10.39
C HIS A 137 -15.78 4.36 -11.43
N ALA A 138 -16.29 5.59 -11.23
CA ALA A 138 -17.36 6.16 -12.02
C ALA A 138 -16.96 6.49 -13.46
N ASP A 139 -15.71 6.80 -13.72
CA ASP A 139 -15.16 7.08 -15.05
C ASP A 139 -13.99 6.14 -15.34
N LYS A 140 -13.97 5.57 -16.54
CA LYS A 140 -12.92 4.64 -16.98
C LYS A 140 -11.51 5.24 -16.91
N LYS A 141 -11.36 6.58 -17.01
CA LYS A 141 -10.05 7.25 -16.88
C LYS A 141 -9.35 6.98 -15.53
N TYR A 142 -10.12 6.66 -14.49
CA TYR A 142 -9.59 6.32 -13.17
C TYR A 142 -9.30 4.82 -12.98
N TRP A 143 -9.76 3.96 -13.92
CA TRP A 143 -9.65 2.52 -13.78
C TRP A 143 -8.22 2.02 -13.92
N PRO A 144 -7.85 0.89 -13.32
CA PRO A 144 -6.47 0.39 -13.29
C PRO A 144 -5.81 0.28 -14.66
N LYS A 145 -6.55 -0.16 -15.70
CA LYS A 145 -6.03 -0.30 -17.07
C LYS A 145 -5.55 1.04 -17.66
N GLN A 146 -6.19 2.15 -17.33
CA GLN A 146 -5.81 3.50 -17.74
C GLN A 146 -4.74 4.11 -16.82
N ARG A 147 -4.45 3.46 -15.71
CA ARG A 147 -3.53 3.91 -14.68
C ARG A 147 -2.26 3.04 -14.55
N GLY A 148 -1.87 2.38 -15.67
CA GLY A 148 -0.59 1.71 -15.80
C GLY A 148 -0.59 0.19 -15.58
N PHE A 149 -1.73 -0.41 -15.25
CA PHE A 149 -1.84 -1.87 -15.17
C PHE A 149 -2.14 -2.49 -16.55
N ASP A 150 -1.39 -3.53 -16.92
CA ASP A 150 -1.65 -4.30 -18.14
C ASP A 150 -2.83 -5.26 -17.97
N TYR A 151 -3.07 -5.71 -16.73
CA TYR A 151 -4.13 -6.63 -16.37
C TYR A 151 -4.84 -6.17 -15.10
N GLN A 152 -6.17 -6.39 -15.05
CA GLN A 152 -7.02 -6.12 -13.91
C GLN A 152 -7.99 -7.27 -13.69
N TYR A 153 -8.18 -7.66 -12.41
CA TYR A 153 -9.22 -8.59 -11.98
C TYR A 153 -9.67 -8.24 -10.55
N GLY A 154 -10.97 -8.12 -10.33
CA GLY A 154 -11.57 -7.83 -9.03
C GLY A 154 -12.37 -6.52 -8.98
N PRO A 155 -12.70 -6.03 -7.76
CA PRO A 155 -13.60 -4.90 -7.56
C PRO A 155 -12.90 -3.55 -7.76
N LEU A 156 -13.68 -2.56 -8.21
CA LEU A 156 -13.25 -1.16 -8.32
C LEU A 156 -13.56 -0.33 -7.08
N ILE A 157 -14.61 -0.70 -6.33
CA ILE A 157 -15.10 0.03 -5.15
C ILE A 157 -14.51 -0.51 -3.84
N GLY A 158 -14.97 0.03 -2.71
CA GLY A 158 -14.37 -0.23 -1.40
C GLY A 158 -14.83 -1.49 -0.71
N GLU A 159 -16.08 -1.92 -0.93
CA GLU A 159 -16.73 -3.00 -0.23
C GLU A 159 -17.62 -3.79 -1.19
N ILE A 160 -17.59 -5.10 -1.10
CA ILE A 160 -18.46 -6.00 -1.85
C ILE A 160 -18.90 -7.16 -0.97
N ASP A 161 -20.05 -7.76 -1.25
CA ASP A 161 -20.39 -9.08 -0.75
C ASP A 161 -19.42 -10.12 -1.34
N TYR A 162 -18.87 -10.99 -0.50
CA TYR A 162 -17.79 -11.91 -0.89
C TYR A 162 -18.21 -13.04 -1.81
N PHE A 163 -19.53 -13.33 -1.91
CA PHE A 163 -20.06 -14.43 -2.73
C PHE A 163 -20.81 -13.93 -3.96
N THR A 164 -21.55 -12.82 -3.82
CA THR A 164 -22.29 -12.25 -4.94
C THR A 164 -21.49 -11.22 -5.72
N HIS A 165 -20.39 -10.72 -5.14
CA HIS A 165 -19.51 -9.67 -5.70
C HIS A 165 -20.26 -8.37 -6.00
N GLN A 166 -21.30 -8.08 -5.20
CA GLN A 166 -22.18 -6.92 -5.36
C GLN A 166 -21.98 -5.92 -4.22
N GLN A 167 -22.23 -4.65 -4.51
CA GLN A 167 -22.49 -3.61 -3.53
C GLN A 167 -23.85 -2.98 -3.87
N HIS A 168 -24.76 -2.88 -2.88
CA HIS A 168 -26.12 -2.35 -3.07
C HIS A 168 -26.87 -2.99 -4.25
N GLY A 169 -26.67 -4.28 -4.51
CA GLY A 169 -27.31 -5.03 -5.59
C GLY A 169 -26.71 -4.80 -6.98
N VAL A 170 -25.61 -4.06 -7.08
CA VAL A 170 -24.87 -3.83 -8.33
C VAL A 170 -23.56 -4.64 -8.32
N THR A 171 -23.33 -5.42 -9.37
CA THR A 171 -22.08 -6.19 -9.51
C THR A 171 -20.89 -5.26 -9.70
N ASP A 172 -19.88 -5.38 -8.82
CA ASP A 172 -18.60 -4.72 -8.91
C ASP A 172 -17.46 -5.74 -9.00
N TRP A 173 -17.46 -6.51 -10.08
CA TRP A 173 -16.47 -7.53 -10.34
C TRP A 173 -16.06 -7.51 -11.81
N PHE A 174 -14.79 -7.22 -12.05
CA PHE A 174 -14.26 -6.91 -13.38
C PHE A 174 -13.09 -7.80 -13.75
N ARG A 175 -13.00 -8.12 -15.04
CA ARG A 175 -11.78 -8.61 -15.69
C ARG A 175 -11.40 -7.64 -16.80
N ASN A 176 -10.28 -6.96 -16.63
CA ASN A 176 -9.91 -5.80 -17.42
C ASN A 176 -11.00 -4.72 -17.33
N ASN A 177 -11.58 -4.28 -18.42
CA ASN A 177 -12.62 -3.23 -18.40
C ASN A 177 -14.05 -3.78 -18.50
N GLU A 178 -14.21 -5.10 -18.35
CA GLU A 178 -15.51 -5.78 -18.54
C GLU A 178 -16.01 -6.37 -17.23
N VAL A 179 -17.30 -6.19 -16.96
CA VAL A 179 -17.98 -6.85 -15.84
C VAL A 179 -17.99 -8.36 -16.09
N VAL A 180 -17.64 -9.14 -15.09
CA VAL A 180 -17.74 -10.60 -15.14
C VAL A 180 -18.64 -11.10 -14.01
N ASN A 181 -19.48 -12.09 -14.34
CA ASN A 181 -20.32 -12.77 -13.36
C ASN A 181 -19.67 -14.14 -13.11
N GLU A 182 -19.11 -14.31 -11.94
CA GLU A 182 -18.47 -15.55 -11.50
C GLU A 182 -19.08 -15.98 -10.17
N GLU A 183 -19.20 -17.28 -9.95
CA GLU A 183 -19.59 -17.85 -8.68
C GLU A 183 -18.35 -18.19 -7.86
N GLY A 184 -18.41 -18.00 -6.54
CA GLY A 184 -17.37 -18.38 -5.61
C GLY A 184 -17.04 -17.30 -4.59
N TYR A 185 -16.20 -17.66 -3.67
CA TYR A 185 -15.73 -16.76 -2.62
C TYR A 185 -14.63 -15.84 -3.18
N SER A 186 -14.81 -14.53 -3.11
CA SER A 186 -13.94 -13.54 -3.76
C SER A 186 -12.46 -13.72 -3.41
N THR A 187 -12.13 -13.98 -2.13
CA THR A 187 -10.75 -14.22 -1.69
C THR A 187 -10.13 -15.41 -2.41
N THR A 188 -10.89 -16.50 -2.61
CA THR A 188 -10.43 -17.68 -3.35
C THR A 188 -10.24 -17.38 -4.84
N LEU A 189 -11.18 -16.64 -5.43
CA LEU A 189 -11.10 -16.24 -6.84
C LEU A 189 -9.88 -15.36 -7.12
N LEU A 190 -9.59 -14.39 -6.24
CA LEU A 190 -8.39 -13.55 -6.34
C LEU A 190 -7.11 -14.38 -6.22
N GLY A 191 -7.04 -15.31 -5.26
CA GLY A 191 -5.91 -16.23 -5.12
C GLY A 191 -5.70 -17.11 -6.36
N ASN A 192 -6.80 -17.66 -6.92
CA ASN A 192 -6.75 -18.48 -8.14
C ASN A 192 -6.22 -17.68 -9.33
N ASP A 193 -6.67 -16.43 -9.50
CA ASP A 193 -6.24 -15.58 -10.61
C ASP A 193 -4.77 -15.16 -10.48
N ALA A 194 -4.32 -14.84 -9.25
CA ALA A 194 -2.91 -14.56 -8.97
C ALA A 194 -2.00 -15.79 -9.31
N VAL A 195 -2.42 -16.99 -8.90
CA VAL A 195 -1.72 -18.24 -9.24
C VAL A 195 -1.69 -18.48 -10.75
N ARG A 196 -2.81 -18.25 -11.45
CA ARG A 196 -2.88 -18.34 -12.91
C ARG A 196 -1.86 -17.41 -13.58
N LEU A 197 -1.83 -16.12 -13.19
CA LEU A 197 -0.89 -15.14 -13.73
C LEU A 197 0.58 -15.54 -13.49
N ILE A 198 0.92 -16.07 -12.32
CA ILE A 198 2.27 -16.58 -12.02
C ILE A 198 2.60 -17.78 -12.93
N ASN A 199 1.65 -18.68 -13.14
CA ASN A 199 1.85 -19.83 -14.01
C ASN A 199 2.06 -19.45 -15.47
N GLU A 200 1.47 -18.36 -15.93
CA GLU A 200 1.62 -17.80 -17.28
C GLU A 200 2.96 -17.08 -17.51
N GLN A 201 3.70 -16.71 -16.43
CA GLN A 201 5.01 -16.06 -16.55
C GLN A 201 6.11 -16.95 -17.19
N THR A 202 5.83 -18.21 -17.48
CA THR A 202 6.81 -19.18 -18.03
C THR A 202 6.79 -19.32 -19.54
N ASP A 203 5.90 -18.63 -20.26
CA ASP A 203 5.93 -18.59 -21.72
C ASP A 203 7.15 -17.79 -22.20
N GLU A 204 7.82 -18.28 -23.28
CA GLU A 204 9.07 -17.68 -23.79
C GLU A 204 8.97 -16.16 -24.06
N GLN A 205 7.76 -15.63 -24.28
CA GLN A 205 7.52 -14.22 -24.52
C GLN A 205 7.35 -13.41 -23.21
N THR A 206 6.88 -14.02 -22.12
CA THR A 206 6.64 -13.38 -20.82
C THR A 206 7.76 -13.62 -19.82
N SER A 207 8.48 -14.74 -19.94
CA SER A 207 9.55 -15.18 -19.01
C SER A 207 10.77 -14.25 -18.93
N LYS A 208 10.88 -13.27 -19.84
CA LYS A 208 12.00 -12.31 -19.87
C LYS A 208 11.71 -10.98 -19.20
N LYS A 209 10.46 -10.69 -18.84
CA LYS A 209 10.06 -9.43 -18.20
C LYS A 209 9.79 -9.66 -16.72
N PRO A 210 10.34 -8.84 -15.83
CA PRO A 210 9.93 -8.84 -14.43
C PRO A 210 8.46 -8.44 -14.33
N PHE A 211 7.77 -8.92 -13.30
CA PHE A 211 6.38 -8.53 -13.06
C PHE A 211 6.23 -7.70 -11.78
N TYR A 212 5.24 -6.82 -11.78
CA TYR A 212 4.66 -6.18 -10.62
C TYR A 212 3.21 -6.66 -10.49
N MET A 213 2.92 -7.38 -9.41
CA MET A 213 1.57 -7.80 -9.07
C MET A 213 1.12 -7.11 -7.79
N TYR A 214 0.08 -6.28 -7.89
CA TYR A 214 -0.63 -5.70 -6.75
C TYR A 214 -1.80 -6.62 -6.41
N LEU A 215 -1.60 -7.50 -5.41
CA LEU A 215 -2.60 -8.45 -4.93
C LEU A 215 -3.31 -7.84 -3.71
N ALA A 216 -4.46 -7.24 -3.93
CA ALA A 216 -5.21 -6.46 -2.96
C ALA A 216 -6.50 -7.18 -2.56
N PHE A 217 -6.41 -8.02 -1.53
CA PHE A 217 -7.60 -8.69 -1.02
C PHE A 217 -8.60 -7.69 -0.44
N ASN A 218 -9.88 -7.98 -0.56
CA ASN A 218 -10.94 -7.30 0.19
C ASN A 218 -11.11 -7.89 1.61
N ALA A 219 -10.49 -9.05 1.90
CA ALA A 219 -10.45 -9.64 3.22
C ALA A 219 -9.45 -8.89 4.15
N PRO A 220 -9.79 -8.75 5.44
CA PRO A 220 -11.01 -9.15 6.13
C PRO A 220 -12.07 -8.04 6.29
N HIS A 221 -12.17 -7.07 5.36
CA HIS A 221 -13.17 -5.99 5.40
C HIS A 221 -14.61 -6.53 5.50
N THR A 222 -15.52 -5.72 6.01
CA THR A 222 -16.96 -6.01 5.98
C THR A 222 -17.50 -6.20 4.55
N PRO A 223 -18.62 -6.97 4.41
CA PRO A 223 -19.31 -7.77 5.41
C PRO A 223 -18.47 -8.97 5.85
N TYR A 224 -18.58 -9.34 7.15
CA TYR A 224 -17.79 -10.46 7.66
C TYR A 224 -18.35 -11.80 7.18
N GLN A 225 -17.74 -12.35 6.15
CA GLN A 225 -18.17 -13.56 5.47
C GLN A 225 -16.99 -14.49 5.21
N ALA A 226 -17.21 -15.78 5.40
CA ALA A 226 -16.24 -16.81 5.04
C ALA A 226 -16.94 -18.13 4.70
N PRO A 227 -16.33 -18.99 3.88
CA PRO A 227 -16.83 -20.31 3.59
C PRO A 227 -16.93 -21.19 4.86
N PRO A 228 -17.89 -22.17 4.88
CA PRO A 228 -18.12 -23.03 6.03
C PRO A 228 -16.86 -23.76 6.56
N GLU A 229 -16.01 -24.22 5.67
CA GLU A 229 -14.76 -24.93 6.02
C GLU A 229 -13.75 -24.08 6.80
N TYR A 230 -13.79 -22.75 6.65
CA TYR A 230 -13.00 -21.83 7.46
C TYR A 230 -13.72 -21.46 8.76
N LEU A 231 -15.05 -21.23 8.72
CA LEU A 231 -15.86 -20.97 9.91
C LEU A 231 -15.76 -22.11 10.93
N ASP A 232 -15.72 -23.35 10.44
CA ASP A 232 -15.62 -24.56 11.24
C ASP A 232 -14.31 -24.65 12.04
N GLN A 233 -13.24 -23.99 11.58
CA GLN A 233 -11.98 -23.94 12.31
C GLN A 233 -12.04 -23.07 13.57
N TYR A 234 -13.07 -22.23 13.69
CA TYR A 234 -13.27 -21.26 14.77
C TYR A 234 -14.59 -21.46 15.53
N LYS A 235 -15.10 -22.69 15.59
CA LYS A 235 -16.36 -23.04 16.33
C LYS A 235 -16.32 -22.66 17.80
N ASN A 236 -15.13 -22.61 18.40
CA ASN A 236 -14.90 -22.22 19.78
C ASN A 236 -15.06 -20.71 20.01
N ILE A 237 -15.04 -19.88 18.96
CA ILE A 237 -15.30 -18.45 19.07
C ILE A 237 -16.81 -18.25 19.10
N ALA A 238 -17.33 -17.78 20.25
CA ALA A 238 -18.78 -17.62 20.46
C ALA A 238 -19.37 -16.49 19.59
N ASP A 239 -18.63 -15.37 19.48
CA ASP A 239 -19.08 -14.22 18.69
C ASP A 239 -19.02 -14.52 17.19
N PRO A 240 -20.15 -14.42 16.46
CA PRO A 240 -20.21 -14.76 15.04
C PRO A 240 -19.39 -13.81 14.17
N SER A 241 -19.26 -12.53 14.51
CA SER A 241 -18.52 -11.55 13.74
C SER A 241 -17.01 -11.81 13.87
N ARG A 242 -16.50 -12.05 15.09
CA ARG A 242 -15.10 -12.45 15.32
C ARG A 242 -14.80 -13.78 14.62
N ARG A 243 -15.72 -14.73 14.67
CA ARG A 243 -15.57 -16.02 13.98
C ARG A 243 -15.42 -15.85 12.47
N ALA A 244 -16.31 -15.09 11.85
CA ALA A 244 -16.27 -14.85 10.41
C ALA A 244 -15.04 -14.04 10.00
N TYR A 245 -14.66 -13.04 10.77
CA TYR A 245 -13.46 -12.26 10.58
C TYR A 245 -12.20 -13.13 10.66
N ALA A 246 -12.06 -13.96 11.70
CA ALA A 246 -10.94 -14.90 11.84
C ALA A 246 -10.87 -15.89 10.67
N ALA A 247 -12.02 -16.43 10.26
CA ALA A 247 -12.15 -17.36 9.15
C ALA A 247 -11.75 -16.71 7.82
N SER A 248 -12.12 -15.46 7.57
CA SER A 248 -11.75 -14.73 6.35
C SER A 248 -10.25 -14.45 6.28
N ILE A 249 -9.59 -14.16 7.41
CA ILE A 249 -8.13 -13.99 7.48
C ILE A 249 -7.42 -15.30 7.16
N THR A 250 -7.87 -16.42 7.73
CA THR A 250 -7.28 -17.72 7.45
C THR A 250 -7.48 -18.11 5.98
N ALA A 251 -8.66 -17.83 5.39
CA ALA A 251 -8.89 -18.03 3.97
C ALA A 251 -7.93 -17.18 3.10
N MET A 252 -7.68 -15.95 3.49
CA MET A 252 -6.69 -15.08 2.81
C MET A 252 -5.26 -15.63 2.96
N ASP A 253 -4.89 -16.07 4.16
CA ASP A 253 -3.59 -16.68 4.44
C ASP A 253 -3.34 -17.91 3.56
N ASP A 254 -4.34 -18.78 3.40
CA ASP A 254 -4.26 -19.96 2.53
C ASP A 254 -4.03 -19.55 1.07
N GLN A 255 -4.70 -18.49 0.58
CA GLN A 255 -4.46 -18.01 -0.78
C GLN A 255 -3.05 -17.43 -0.94
N ILE A 256 -2.54 -16.70 0.05
CA ILE A 256 -1.15 -16.22 0.07
C ILE A 256 -0.18 -17.42 -0.01
N GLY A 257 -0.45 -18.46 0.77
CA GLY A 257 0.35 -19.70 0.72
C GLY A 257 0.39 -20.35 -0.66
N ARG A 258 -0.77 -20.41 -1.35
CA ARG A 258 -0.88 -20.95 -2.73
C ARG A 258 -0.12 -20.09 -3.74
N VAL A 259 -0.19 -18.77 -3.62
CA VAL A 259 0.55 -17.84 -4.49
C VAL A 259 2.06 -17.99 -4.29
N VAL A 260 2.54 -18.11 -3.05
CA VAL A 260 3.97 -18.37 -2.75
C VAL A 260 4.40 -19.72 -3.29
N ALA A 261 3.60 -20.78 -3.11
CA ALA A 261 3.88 -22.10 -3.67
C ALA A 261 3.95 -22.10 -5.20
N ALA A 262 3.14 -21.29 -5.88
CA ALA A 262 3.24 -21.14 -7.33
C ALA A 262 4.56 -20.46 -7.76
N LEU A 263 5.03 -19.45 -7.02
CA LEU A 263 6.36 -18.86 -7.25
C LEU A 263 7.49 -19.86 -7.06
N ASP A 264 7.41 -20.70 -6.01
CA ASP A 264 8.39 -21.77 -5.75
C ASP A 264 8.39 -22.80 -6.89
N ALA A 265 7.21 -23.28 -7.29
CA ALA A 265 7.06 -24.27 -8.34
C ALA A 265 7.58 -23.79 -9.71
N LYS A 266 7.54 -22.48 -9.97
CA LYS A 266 8.06 -21.85 -11.18
C LYS A 266 9.52 -21.41 -11.09
N GLY A 267 10.19 -21.62 -9.95
CA GLY A 267 11.55 -21.16 -9.73
C GLY A 267 11.72 -19.63 -9.65
N LEU A 268 10.61 -18.90 -9.45
CA LEU A 268 10.60 -17.43 -9.42
C LEU A 268 10.87 -16.86 -8.02
N ARG A 269 10.75 -17.70 -6.97
CA ARG A 269 10.75 -17.27 -5.57
C ARG A 269 12.01 -16.48 -5.18
N ASN A 270 13.20 -16.95 -5.61
CA ASN A 270 14.47 -16.34 -5.25
C ASN A 270 14.68 -14.96 -5.92
N ASN A 271 13.97 -14.65 -6.99
CA ASN A 271 14.00 -13.34 -7.65
C ASN A 271 12.68 -12.58 -7.45
N THR A 272 11.95 -12.83 -6.37
CA THR A 272 10.69 -12.15 -6.07
C THR A 272 10.74 -11.51 -4.68
N LEU A 273 10.62 -10.19 -4.64
CA LEU A 273 10.32 -9.45 -3.43
C LEU A 273 8.84 -9.56 -3.13
N ILE A 274 8.50 -10.07 -1.96
CA ILE A 274 7.13 -10.09 -1.43
C ILE A 274 7.02 -9.05 -0.32
N ILE A 275 6.05 -8.14 -0.44
CA ILE A 275 5.65 -7.22 0.62
C ILE A 275 4.21 -7.55 0.99
N PHE A 276 3.92 -7.65 2.27
CA PHE A 276 2.57 -7.77 2.81
C PHE A 276 2.31 -6.63 3.77
N GLN A 277 1.13 -6.01 3.69
CA GLN A 277 0.67 -5.01 4.66
C GLN A 277 -0.85 -4.98 4.76
N SER A 278 -1.38 -4.40 5.85
CA SER A 278 -2.76 -3.87 5.89
C SER A 278 -2.81 -2.46 5.34
N ASP A 279 -3.94 -2.05 4.77
CA ASP A 279 -4.10 -0.69 4.27
C ASP A 279 -4.43 0.34 5.36
N ASN A 280 -4.98 -0.08 6.48
CA ASN A 280 -5.17 0.69 7.71
C ASN A 280 -5.32 -0.27 8.90
N GLY A 281 -5.41 0.26 10.10
CA GLY A 281 -5.74 -0.57 11.25
C GLY A 281 -7.13 -1.16 11.17
N GLY A 282 -7.36 -2.25 11.89
CA GLY A 282 -8.67 -2.89 11.95
C GLY A 282 -9.74 -1.97 12.52
N THR A 283 -10.97 -2.20 12.10
CA THR A 283 -12.14 -1.38 12.45
C THR A 283 -12.45 -1.48 13.95
N ARG A 284 -12.59 -0.34 14.64
CA ARG A 284 -12.99 -0.24 16.06
C ARG A 284 -14.21 0.65 16.25
N ASP A 285 -14.75 1.25 15.20
CA ASP A 285 -15.93 2.09 15.23
C ASP A 285 -17.06 1.40 14.46
N ALA A 286 -18.24 1.33 15.09
CA ALA A 286 -19.42 0.68 14.54
C ALA A 286 -19.88 1.28 13.20
N MET A 287 -19.58 2.56 12.95
CA MET A 287 -19.94 3.19 11.67
C MET A 287 -19.19 2.60 10.47
N PHE A 288 -18.10 1.88 10.70
CA PHE A 288 -17.35 1.17 9.65
C PHE A 288 -17.65 -0.33 9.61
N ALA A 289 -18.71 -0.78 10.30
CA ALA A 289 -19.12 -2.18 10.32
C ALA A 289 -19.90 -2.60 9.06
N GLY A 290 -19.98 -1.72 8.04
CA GLY A 290 -20.72 -1.97 6.81
C GLY A 290 -22.23 -1.80 6.97
N GLU A 291 -23.02 -2.47 6.12
CA GLU A 291 -24.49 -2.44 6.14
C GLU A 291 -25.13 -3.24 7.29
N ILE A 292 -24.36 -3.63 8.27
CA ILE A 292 -24.80 -4.40 9.42
C ILE A 292 -25.39 -3.44 10.47
N ASP A 293 -26.41 -3.90 11.19
CA ASP A 293 -26.96 -3.19 12.35
C ASP A 293 -25.86 -3.01 13.40
N SER A 294 -25.23 -1.86 13.39
CA SER A 294 -24.08 -1.52 14.23
C SER A 294 -24.37 -1.61 15.75
N SER A 295 -25.66 -1.61 16.14
CA SER A 295 -26.05 -1.81 17.55
C SER A 295 -25.90 -3.27 18.01
N LYS A 296 -25.77 -4.22 17.08
CA LYS A 296 -25.69 -5.66 17.32
C LYS A 296 -24.33 -6.28 17.00
N VAL A 297 -23.40 -5.50 16.41
CA VAL A 297 -22.10 -6.02 15.98
C VAL A 297 -21.06 -5.79 17.05
N VAL A 298 -20.45 -6.88 17.49
CA VAL A 298 -19.14 -6.80 18.18
C VAL A 298 -18.08 -6.55 17.14
N ILE A 299 -17.29 -5.49 17.32
CA ILE A 299 -16.21 -5.14 16.39
C ILE A 299 -15.08 -6.16 16.55
N PRO A 300 -14.83 -7.01 15.54
CA PRO A 300 -14.07 -8.24 15.75
C PRO A 300 -12.56 -8.10 15.71
N CYS A 301 -12.01 -6.97 15.23
CA CYS A 301 -10.57 -6.81 15.04
C CYS A 301 -9.83 -6.47 16.34
N ASP A 302 -8.54 -6.84 16.40
CA ASP A 302 -7.62 -6.53 17.50
C ASP A 302 -6.40 -5.74 16.97
N ASN A 303 -6.31 -4.46 17.36
CA ASN A 303 -5.16 -3.62 17.04
C ASN A 303 -4.04 -3.70 18.09
N GLY A 304 -4.08 -4.72 18.97
CA GLY A 304 -3.08 -4.97 20.00
C GLY A 304 -3.04 -3.88 21.06
N PRO A 305 -1.84 -3.43 21.45
CA PRO A 305 -1.71 -2.42 22.49
C PRO A 305 -2.07 -1.01 21.99
N TYR A 306 -2.28 -0.84 20.67
CA TYR A 306 -2.45 0.45 20.04
C TYR A 306 -3.87 0.99 20.21
N ARG A 307 -3.96 2.30 20.43
CA ARG A 307 -5.23 2.99 20.66
C ARG A 307 -6.06 3.07 19.37
N ASN A 308 -7.37 2.81 19.49
CA ASN A 308 -8.36 2.98 18.44
C ASN A 308 -8.14 2.07 17.21
N GLY A 309 -8.54 2.51 16.01
CA GLY A 309 -8.47 1.73 14.75
C GLY A 309 -8.75 2.59 13.53
N LYS A 310 -9.24 1.97 12.46
CA LYS A 310 -9.60 2.59 11.18
C LYS A 310 -10.24 3.97 11.36
N ALA A 311 -9.92 4.89 10.46
CA ALA A 311 -10.33 6.30 10.43
C ALA A 311 -9.73 7.18 11.55
N SER A 312 -8.99 6.63 12.51
CA SER A 312 -8.30 7.43 13.53
C SER A 312 -6.83 7.66 13.18
N VAL A 313 -6.27 8.78 13.63
CA VAL A 313 -4.84 9.09 13.50
C VAL A 313 -4.00 8.53 14.67
N TYR A 314 -4.62 7.79 15.59
CA TYR A 314 -3.92 7.05 16.64
C TYR A 314 -3.16 5.85 16.06
N GLU A 315 -2.24 5.31 16.85
CA GLU A 315 -1.39 4.18 16.41
C GLU A 315 -2.23 2.98 15.92
N GLY A 316 -3.36 2.67 16.59
CA GLY A 316 -4.22 1.56 16.18
C GLY A 316 -4.91 1.77 14.81
N GLY A 317 -4.99 3.00 14.31
CA GLY A 317 -5.56 3.29 12.99
C GLY A 317 -4.52 3.31 11.86
N THR A 318 -3.25 3.55 12.20
CA THR A 318 -2.23 3.90 11.21
C THR A 318 -0.97 3.04 11.27
N ARG A 319 -0.64 2.44 12.42
CA ARG A 319 0.45 1.47 12.54
C ARG A 319 -0.10 0.09 12.20
N VAL A 320 0.36 -0.47 11.09
CA VAL A 320 -0.24 -1.64 10.48
C VAL A 320 0.68 -2.84 10.46
N VAL A 321 0.09 -4.04 10.36
CA VAL A 321 0.82 -5.26 10.03
C VAL A 321 1.60 -5.05 8.74
N SER A 322 2.91 -5.30 8.74
CA SER A 322 3.71 -5.30 7.52
C SER A 322 4.95 -6.19 7.65
N LEU A 323 5.32 -6.80 6.53
CA LEU A 323 6.55 -7.56 6.37
C LEU A 323 7.11 -7.44 4.96
N ALA A 324 8.40 -7.70 4.82
CA ALA A 324 9.08 -7.85 3.54
C ALA A 324 9.86 -9.18 3.53
N ASN A 325 9.76 -9.92 2.41
CA ASN A 325 10.42 -11.20 2.28
C ASN A 325 11.03 -11.36 0.88
N TRP A 326 12.35 -11.56 0.85
CA TRP A 326 13.08 -11.85 -0.39
C TRP A 326 14.29 -12.73 -0.05
N PRO A 327 14.27 -14.01 -0.35
CA PRO A 327 15.37 -14.94 -0.07
C PRO A 327 16.70 -14.46 -0.65
N GLY A 328 17.77 -14.52 0.17
CA GLY A 328 19.11 -14.08 -0.22
C GLY A 328 19.34 -12.56 -0.19
N HIS A 329 18.28 -11.75 -0.06
CA HIS A 329 18.36 -10.27 -0.03
C HIS A 329 17.90 -9.68 1.31
N ILE A 330 17.03 -10.36 2.03
CA ILE A 330 16.58 -9.98 3.38
C ILE A 330 16.94 -11.12 4.32
N LYS A 331 17.63 -10.81 5.42
CA LYS A 331 18.01 -11.81 6.41
C LYS A 331 16.75 -12.35 7.12
N PRO A 332 16.55 -13.67 7.16
CA PRO A 332 15.44 -14.28 7.89
C PRO A 332 15.40 -13.90 9.37
N GLY A 333 14.19 -13.71 9.91
CA GLY A 333 13.96 -13.39 11.32
C GLY A 333 14.35 -11.97 11.72
N THR A 334 14.56 -11.07 10.76
CA THR A 334 14.86 -9.66 11.05
C THR A 334 13.61 -8.95 11.58
N THR A 335 13.82 -8.05 12.54
CA THR A 335 12.82 -7.09 13.02
C THR A 335 13.33 -5.69 12.74
N ILE A 336 12.54 -4.88 12.06
CA ILE A 336 12.83 -3.49 11.71
C ILE A 336 11.93 -2.60 12.55
N ASP A 337 12.53 -1.91 13.52
CA ASP A 337 11.84 -0.95 14.41
C ASP A 337 12.00 0.51 13.93
N GLU A 338 12.45 0.70 12.70
CA GLU A 338 12.59 1.99 12.07
C GLU A 338 11.25 2.48 11.48
N MET A 339 11.04 3.79 11.48
CA MET A 339 9.86 4.40 10.87
C MET A 339 9.86 4.19 9.35
N ILE A 340 8.84 3.54 8.84
CA ILE A 340 8.55 3.37 7.41
C ILE A 340 7.09 3.77 7.18
N HIS A 341 6.81 4.48 6.10
CA HIS A 341 5.44 4.84 5.73
C HIS A 341 5.11 4.32 4.33
N VAL A 342 3.85 4.04 4.06
CA VAL A 342 3.41 3.50 2.76
C VAL A 342 3.82 4.37 1.56
N VAL A 343 3.98 5.69 1.71
CA VAL A 343 4.50 6.57 0.65
C VAL A 343 5.93 6.21 0.24
N ASP A 344 6.71 5.57 1.12
CA ASP A 344 8.10 5.18 0.87
C ASP A 344 8.19 4.01 -0.11
N MET A 345 7.13 3.24 -0.25
CA MET A 345 7.12 2.07 -1.12
C MET A 345 7.27 2.46 -2.58
N TYR A 346 6.73 3.59 -3.01
CA TYR A 346 6.92 4.07 -4.38
C TYR A 346 8.42 4.26 -4.72
N PRO A 347 9.17 5.18 -4.07
CA PRO A 347 10.58 5.37 -4.39
C PRO A 347 11.45 4.13 -4.10
N THR A 348 11.08 3.31 -3.12
CA THR A 348 11.77 2.06 -2.81
C THR A 348 11.66 1.06 -3.96
N LEU A 349 10.45 0.80 -4.43
CA LEU A 349 10.20 -0.16 -5.50
C LEU A 349 10.68 0.38 -6.86
N ALA A 350 10.51 1.67 -7.13
CA ALA A 350 11.04 2.32 -8.33
C ALA A 350 12.57 2.20 -8.39
N SER A 351 13.27 2.42 -7.27
CA SER A 351 14.73 2.27 -7.18
C SER A 351 15.17 0.83 -7.45
N LEU A 352 14.51 -0.16 -6.86
CA LEU A 352 14.80 -1.58 -7.08
C LEU A 352 14.57 -2.02 -8.54
N ALA A 353 13.57 -1.44 -9.17
CA ALA A 353 13.22 -1.71 -10.55
C ALA A 353 14.06 -0.93 -11.58
N GLY A 354 14.87 0.01 -11.14
CA GLY A 354 15.55 0.96 -12.04
C GLY A 354 14.58 1.90 -12.77
N ALA A 355 13.37 2.12 -12.20
CA ALA A 355 12.38 3.01 -12.79
C ALA A 355 12.69 4.47 -12.50
N SER A 356 12.56 5.34 -13.52
CA SER A 356 12.73 6.79 -13.35
C SER A 356 11.56 7.41 -12.60
N THR A 357 11.87 8.31 -11.69
CA THR A 357 10.88 9.15 -10.99
C THR A 357 10.87 10.61 -11.46
N GLU A 358 11.60 10.95 -12.51
CA GLU A 358 11.74 12.32 -13.00
C GLU A 358 10.42 12.95 -13.47
N LYS A 359 9.50 12.12 -13.98
CA LYS A 359 8.17 12.57 -14.40
C LYS A 359 7.18 12.69 -13.24
N CYS A 360 7.55 12.24 -12.04
CA CYS A 360 6.69 12.34 -10.88
C CYS A 360 6.62 13.79 -10.39
N LYS A 361 5.47 14.17 -9.85
CA LYS A 361 5.44 15.32 -8.94
C LYS A 361 6.32 15.03 -7.73
N PRO A 362 6.80 16.04 -6.99
CA PRO A 362 7.68 15.83 -5.85
C PRO A 362 7.14 14.74 -4.92
N LEU A 363 7.92 13.69 -4.69
CA LEU A 363 7.57 12.59 -3.81
C LEU A 363 7.71 13.01 -2.34
N ASP A 364 6.80 12.55 -1.49
CA ASP A 364 6.91 12.63 -0.03
C ASP A 364 7.61 11.38 0.56
N GLY A 365 7.69 10.32 -0.24
CA GLY A 365 8.36 9.06 0.11
C GLY A 365 9.87 9.15 -0.01
N VAL A 366 10.57 8.31 0.76
CA VAL A 366 12.01 8.10 0.73
C VAL A 366 12.33 6.62 0.47
N ASN A 367 13.46 6.33 -0.16
CA ASN A 367 13.86 4.94 -0.40
C ASN A 367 14.25 4.24 0.90
N GLN A 368 13.51 3.20 1.27
CA GLN A 368 13.70 2.40 2.48
C GLN A 368 14.41 1.05 2.23
N TRP A 369 14.86 0.79 1.01
CA TRP A 369 15.50 -0.50 0.73
C TRP A 369 16.70 -0.78 1.63
N PRO A 370 17.62 0.17 1.89
CA PRO A 370 18.73 -0.07 2.83
C PRO A 370 18.27 -0.38 4.26
N THR A 371 17.17 0.20 4.70
CA THR A 371 16.58 -0.08 6.02
C THR A 371 15.99 -1.50 6.05
N ILE A 372 15.23 -1.87 5.04
CA ILE A 372 14.54 -3.16 4.96
C ILE A 372 15.53 -4.33 4.77
N SER A 373 16.54 -4.16 3.91
CA SER A 373 17.45 -5.26 3.53
C SER A 373 18.69 -5.37 4.41
N GLU A 374 19.19 -4.24 4.94
CA GLU A 374 20.47 -4.17 5.64
C GLU A 374 20.31 -3.75 7.12
N GLY A 375 19.10 -3.38 7.55
CA GLY A 375 18.85 -2.87 8.89
C GLY A 375 19.49 -1.49 9.17
N LYS A 376 19.76 -0.70 8.12
CA LYS A 376 20.27 0.66 8.28
C LYS A 376 19.21 1.58 8.89
N PRO A 377 19.59 2.64 9.59
CA PRO A 377 18.65 3.65 10.06
C PRO A 377 17.77 4.16 8.93
N SER A 378 16.49 4.38 9.22
CA SER A 378 15.55 4.93 8.25
C SER A 378 15.96 6.34 7.82
N ALA A 379 15.86 6.62 6.54
CA ALA A 379 15.98 7.98 6.02
C ALA A 379 14.78 8.87 6.40
N ARG A 380 13.69 8.27 6.91
CA ARG A 380 12.49 8.98 7.32
C ARG A 380 12.64 9.52 8.75
N THR A 381 12.47 10.82 8.91
CA THR A 381 12.51 11.50 10.22
C THR A 381 11.13 11.97 10.69
N GLU A 382 10.14 11.90 9.81
CA GLU A 382 8.78 12.39 10.04
C GLU A 382 7.75 11.42 9.46
N VAL A 383 6.68 11.17 10.19
CA VAL A 383 5.46 10.49 9.70
C VAL A 383 4.30 11.47 9.75
N VAL A 384 3.62 11.65 8.62
CA VAL A 384 2.37 12.40 8.54
C VAL A 384 1.23 11.39 8.48
N TYR A 385 0.52 11.25 9.59
CA TYR A 385 -0.60 10.32 9.71
C TYR A 385 -1.82 10.80 8.94
N ASN A 386 -2.10 12.09 9.00
CA ASN A 386 -3.05 12.80 8.13
C ASN A 386 -2.95 14.32 8.36
N ILE A 387 -3.29 15.09 7.33
CA ILE A 387 -3.55 16.54 7.42
C ILE A 387 -4.85 16.80 6.69
N GLU A 388 -5.87 17.25 7.42
CA GLU A 388 -7.19 17.57 6.89
C GLU A 388 -7.78 18.79 7.59
N PRO A 389 -8.89 19.39 7.13
CA PRO A 389 -9.44 20.62 7.72
C PRO A 389 -9.79 20.55 9.21
N PHE A 390 -10.05 19.35 9.74
CA PHE A 390 -10.57 19.17 11.09
C PHE A 390 -9.60 18.54 12.08
N ARG A 391 -8.53 17.92 11.59
CA ARG A 391 -7.50 17.29 12.41
C ARG A 391 -6.17 17.16 11.66
N ALA A 392 -5.11 17.09 12.44
CA ALA A 392 -3.78 16.74 11.97
C ALA A 392 -3.16 15.69 12.89
N GLY A 393 -2.37 14.79 12.32
CA GLY A 393 -1.53 13.86 13.05
C GLY A 393 -0.13 13.86 12.42
N ILE A 394 0.89 14.16 13.22
CA ILE A 394 2.28 14.22 12.78
C ILE A 394 3.21 13.69 13.84
N ARG A 395 4.27 12.98 13.44
CA ARG A 395 5.34 12.50 14.32
C ARG A 395 6.69 12.95 13.79
N GLN A 396 7.54 13.46 14.67
CA GLN A 396 8.97 13.65 14.42
C GLN A 396 9.78 12.96 15.53
N GLY A 397 10.66 12.07 15.15
CA GLY A 397 11.38 11.22 16.09
C GLY A 397 10.42 10.42 16.98
N ASP A 398 10.56 10.58 18.30
CA ASP A 398 9.72 9.86 19.28
C ASP A 398 8.40 10.59 19.61
N TRP A 399 8.22 11.82 19.16
CA TRP A 399 7.10 12.68 19.54
C TRP A 399 6.01 12.74 18.48
N LYS A 400 4.78 12.39 18.88
CA LYS A 400 3.57 12.43 18.06
C LYS A 400 2.59 13.46 18.59
N LEU A 401 2.22 14.40 17.73
CA LEU A 401 1.14 15.36 17.96
C LEU A 401 -0.13 14.93 17.25
N ILE A 402 -1.25 15.00 17.97
CA ILE A 402 -2.59 14.93 17.41
C ILE A 402 -3.29 16.23 17.74
N TRP A 403 -3.78 16.93 16.72
CA TRP A 403 -4.47 18.20 16.85
C TRP A 403 -5.84 18.13 16.19
N ARG A 404 -6.88 18.34 16.99
CA ARG A 404 -8.27 18.35 16.55
C ARG A 404 -8.88 19.73 16.81
N VAL A 405 -9.54 20.30 15.80
CA VAL A 405 -10.19 21.62 15.89
C VAL A 405 -11.70 21.53 16.11
N MET A 406 -12.31 20.34 15.87
CA MET A 406 -13.73 20.13 16.18
C MET A 406 -13.96 19.89 17.67
N LEU A 407 -15.15 20.23 18.15
CA LEU A 407 -15.52 20.06 19.55
C LEU A 407 -15.71 18.58 19.93
N PRO A 408 -15.12 18.15 21.06
CA PRO A 408 -14.18 18.92 21.87
C PRO A 408 -12.84 19.09 21.15
N ALA A 409 -12.36 20.33 20.99
CA ALA A 409 -11.03 20.59 20.47
C ALA A 409 -9.98 19.96 21.41
N ALA A 410 -8.92 19.42 20.82
CA ALA A 410 -7.88 18.77 21.60
C ALA A 410 -6.50 18.97 20.95
N VAL A 411 -5.50 19.14 21.80
CA VAL A 411 -4.09 19.01 21.48
C VAL A 411 -3.55 17.89 22.34
N GLU A 412 -3.06 16.85 21.69
CA GLU A 412 -2.54 15.67 22.36
C GLU A 412 -1.09 15.44 21.89
N LEU A 413 -0.18 15.21 22.85
CA LEU A 413 1.22 14.91 22.59
C LEU A 413 1.58 13.61 23.28
N TYR A 414 2.21 12.69 22.53
CA TYR A 414 2.63 11.41 23.04
C TYR A 414 4.09 11.13 22.69
N ASN A 415 4.81 10.46 23.59
CA ASN A 415 6.10 9.89 23.27
C ASN A 415 5.90 8.42 22.82
N ILE A 416 5.92 8.18 21.53
CA ILE A 416 5.59 6.87 20.95
C ILE A 416 6.59 5.77 21.33
N LYS A 417 7.82 6.14 21.68
CA LYS A 417 8.83 5.18 22.12
C LYS A 417 8.52 4.61 23.50
N THR A 418 8.02 5.43 24.43
CA THR A 418 7.73 5.02 25.81
C THR A 418 6.25 4.76 26.07
N ASP A 419 5.36 5.36 25.27
CA ASP A 419 3.91 5.21 25.32
C ASP A 419 3.32 4.97 23.91
N PRO A 420 3.59 3.83 23.29
CA PRO A 420 3.04 3.49 21.96
C PRO A 420 1.52 3.26 21.99
N SER A 421 0.93 3.16 23.18
CA SER A 421 -0.53 2.99 23.38
C SER A 421 -1.27 4.32 23.53
N GLU A 422 -0.56 5.45 23.50
CA GLU A 422 -1.12 6.81 23.56
C GLU A 422 -2.06 7.04 24.76
N LYS A 423 -1.62 6.57 25.93
CA LYS A 423 -2.42 6.62 27.17
C LYS A 423 -2.25 7.94 27.94
N GLU A 424 -1.05 8.52 27.88
CA GLU A 424 -0.70 9.70 28.68
C GLU A 424 -0.44 10.93 27.79
N ASN A 425 -1.41 11.83 27.74
CA ASN A 425 -1.23 13.10 27.05
C ASN A 425 -0.31 14.03 27.84
N VAL A 426 0.89 14.27 27.31
CA VAL A 426 1.93 15.11 27.92
C VAL A 426 2.05 16.50 27.27
N ALA A 427 1.05 16.94 26.51
CA ALA A 427 1.08 18.24 25.80
C ALA A 427 1.32 19.43 26.73
N ALA A 428 0.75 19.41 27.93
CA ALA A 428 0.92 20.48 28.91
C ALA A 428 2.35 20.54 29.50
N GLN A 429 3.06 19.41 29.52
CA GLN A 429 4.42 19.28 30.01
C GLN A 429 5.48 19.71 28.99
N HIS A 430 5.14 19.69 27.69
CA HIS A 430 6.06 19.94 26.58
C HIS A 430 5.51 20.97 25.55
N PRO A 431 5.17 22.20 25.98
CA PRO A 431 4.55 23.20 25.11
C PRO A 431 5.46 23.59 23.92
N GLU A 432 6.77 23.53 24.08
CA GLU A 432 7.74 23.82 23.01
C GLU A 432 7.71 22.76 21.91
N ILE A 433 7.53 21.50 22.25
CA ILE A 433 7.39 20.39 21.28
C ILE A 433 6.05 20.52 20.56
N VAL A 434 4.97 20.81 21.31
CA VAL A 434 3.65 21.07 20.75
C VAL A 434 3.73 22.20 19.72
N ALA A 435 4.31 23.34 20.08
CA ALA A 435 4.43 24.50 19.19
C ALA A 435 5.21 24.16 17.91
N LYS A 436 6.34 23.44 18.03
CA LYS A 436 7.15 23.00 16.91
C LYS A 436 6.34 22.10 15.95
N LEU A 437 5.64 21.10 16.48
CA LEU A 437 4.89 20.15 15.66
C LEU A 437 3.62 20.79 15.06
N GLN A 438 2.97 21.70 15.78
CA GLN A 438 1.85 22.51 15.24
C GLN A 438 2.31 23.42 14.10
N GLN A 439 3.46 24.07 14.25
CA GLN A 439 4.04 24.86 13.16
C GLN A 439 4.26 23.98 11.92
N ARG A 440 4.85 22.80 12.10
CA ARG A 440 5.07 21.88 10.99
C ARG A 440 3.76 21.41 10.34
N ALA A 441 2.75 21.10 11.15
CA ALA A 441 1.43 20.74 10.64
C ALA A 441 0.79 21.88 9.82
N ASN A 442 0.93 23.13 10.26
CA ASN A 442 0.45 24.31 9.54
C ASN A 442 1.18 24.53 8.20
N GLU A 443 2.52 24.31 8.17
CA GLU A 443 3.30 24.37 6.93
C GLU A 443 2.79 23.34 5.90
N LEU A 444 2.50 22.13 6.35
CA LEU A 444 1.92 21.08 5.49
C LEU A 444 0.51 21.43 5.05
N ALA A 445 -0.32 21.92 5.97
CA ALA A 445 -1.70 22.34 5.69
C ALA A 445 -1.78 23.50 4.67
N ALA A 446 -0.80 24.40 4.67
CA ALA A 446 -0.71 25.48 3.68
C ALA A 446 -0.51 24.97 2.23
N THR A 447 -0.07 23.72 2.08
CA THR A 447 0.09 23.06 0.77
C THR A 447 -1.02 22.07 0.46
N MET A 448 -2.04 22.00 1.30
CA MET A 448 -3.14 21.05 1.19
C MET A 448 -4.07 21.40 0.05
N ALA A 449 -4.36 20.43 -0.82
CA ALA A 449 -5.45 20.54 -1.78
C ALA A 449 -6.81 20.47 -1.03
N LYS A 450 -7.81 21.11 -1.58
CA LYS A 450 -9.18 21.05 -1.03
C LYS A 450 -9.65 19.58 -1.05
N PRO A 451 -10.25 19.07 0.05
CA PRO A 451 -10.76 17.69 0.07
C PRO A 451 -11.86 17.47 -0.96
N MET A 452 -11.70 16.51 -1.85
CA MET A 452 -12.65 16.25 -2.94
C MET A 452 -14.05 15.91 -2.43
N ILE A 453 -14.15 15.14 -1.35
CA ILE A 453 -15.45 14.80 -0.77
C ILE A 453 -16.22 16.03 -0.28
N LEU A 454 -15.55 16.95 0.41
CA LEU A 454 -16.19 18.18 0.90
C LEU A 454 -16.65 19.06 -0.25
N LEU A 455 -15.83 19.16 -1.30
CA LEU A 455 -16.18 19.91 -2.50
C LEU A 455 -17.43 19.35 -3.16
N THR A 456 -17.51 18.03 -3.31
CA THR A 456 -18.66 17.35 -3.93
C THR A 456 -19.92 17.51 -3.09
N GLU A 457 -19.83 17.36 -1.77
CA GLU A 457 -20.96 17.54 -0.86
C GLU A 457 -21.44 18.99 -0.81
N PHE A 458 -20.54 19.96 -0.77
CA PHE A 458 -20.91 21.37 -0.82
C PHE A 458 -21.57 21.75 -2.15
N ASP A 459 -21.12 21.23 -3.27
CA ASP A 459 -21.75 21.47 -4.57
C ASP A 459 -23.14 20.84 -4.64
N ALA A 460 -23.30 19.61 -4.16
CA ALA A 460 -24.59 18.93 -4.07
C ALA A 460 -25.59 19.70 -3.18
N MET A 461 -25.11 20.18 -2.02
CA MET A 461 -25.93 21.01 -1.12
C MET A 461 -26.33 22.33 -1.78
N ARG A 462 -25.38 23.01 -2.45
CA ARG A 462 -25.66 24.25 -3.18
C ARG A 462 -26.73 24.08 -4.24
N LYS A 463 -26.62 23.03 -5.06
CA LYS A 463 -27.63 22.68 -6.09
C LYS A 463 -29.02 22.43 -5.45
N ARG A 464 -29.05 21.66 -4.36
CA ARG A 464 -30.29 21.37 -3.64
C ARG A 464 -30.96 22.62 -3.06
N LEU A 465 -30.16 23.57 -2.57
CA LEU A 465 -30.66 24.83 -1.97
C LEU A 465 -30.83 25.96 -3.00
N ALA A 466 -30.61 25.69 -4.30
CA ALA A 466 -30.64 26.68 -5.37
C ALA A 466 -29.78 27.95 -5.09
N LEU A 467 -28.65 27.75 -4.43
CA LEU A 467 -27.72 28.84 -4.13
C LEU A 467 -26.91 29.22 -5.38
N PRO A 468 -26.46 30.49 -5.49
CA PRO A 468 -25.64 30.91 -6.62
C PRO A 468 -24.33 30.15 -6.70
N PRO A 469 -23.65 30.12 -7.87
CA PRO A 469 -22.32 29.54 -8.02
C PRO A 469 -21.33 30.12 -7.00
N ALA A 470 -20.29 29.38 -6.67
CA ALA A 470 -19.19 29.92 -5.87
C ALA A 470 -18.58 31.14 -6.56
N LEU A 471 -17.99 32.04 -5.79
CA LEU A 471 -17.34 33.23 -6.32
C LEU A 471 -16.21 32.82 -7.31
N PRO A 472 -15.95 33.64 -8.34
CA PRO A 472 -14.82 33.41 -9.26
C PRO A 472 -13.52 33.26 -8.48
N GLY A 473 -12.77 32.16 -8.73
CA GLY A 473 -11.60 31.76 -7.95
C GLY A 473 -11.89 30.68 -6.92
N GLU A 474 -13.16 30.37 -6.62
CA GLU A 474 -13.62 29.20 -5.88
C GLU A 474 -14.18 28.11 -6.80
N GLU A 475 -14.12 28.34 -8.12
CA GLU A 475 -14.56 27.33 -9.08
C GLU A 475 -13.71 26.08 -8.94
N LEU A 476 -14.39 25.04 -8.51
CA LEU A 476 -13.95 23.68 -8.66
C LEU A 476 -13.84 23.39 -10.16
N GLU A 477 -12.63 23.16 -10.64
CA GLU A 477 -12.44 22.29 -11.80
C GLU A 477 -12.82 20.84 -11.40
N LEU A 478 -14.08 20.65 -11.06
CA LEU A 478 -14.71 19.36 -11.25
C LEU A 478 -14.76 19.20 -12.76
N ALA A 479 -14.05 18.21 -13.27
CA ALA A 479 -14.16 17.81 -14.67
C ALA A 479 -15.64 17.55 -14.97
N THR A 480 -16.34 18.60 -15.36
CA THR A 480 -17.62 18.51 -16.05
C THR A 480 -17.24 18.42 -17.51
N GLU A 481 -17.24 17.17 -18.02
CA GLU A 481 -17.58 17.08 -19.44
C GLU A 481 -18.07 15.69 -19.82
N PRO A 482 -18.95 15.63 -20.83
CA PRO A 482 -20.01 14.67 -21.00
C PRO A 482 -19.57 13.31 -21.46
#